data_860925b7fbe9682e1082639b65156b58
#
_entry.id   860925b7fbe9682e1082639b65156b58
#
_cell.length_a   1.000
_cell.length_b   1.000
_cell.length_c   1.000
_cell.angle_alpha   90.00
_cell.angle_beta   90.00
_cell.angle_gamma   90.00
#
_symmetry.space_group_name_H-M   'P 1'
#
loop_
_entity.id
_entity.type
_entity.pdbx_description
1 polymer ?
#
loop_
_entity_poly.entity_id
_entity_poly.type
_entity_poly.pdbx_seq_one_letter_code
_entity_poly.pdbx_strand_id
1 'polypeptide(L)'
;MLFTESIQSWRDWGRVFQSIPAFTPLAREICRREGLPWAELTPLTPGTNGVFRCGEAVLKIFFPKESGLDPALDFSTELAAARQAASWGVPTPPVLAHGCLQDKYRFYYIATRYSPGKEAGPWLRDATPAQQAAFVERLRQLLPRLHRPTQALPRRDLRQEARGNFRLEKLAPSLREEVLARLEGLPLEPAVLTHGDLTGENLLVQEDGSFVVIDWADAHLAPAWYELGPLAFELLAGEGRLWRQLAAGAEALFVERLLDCLCLHDFGPDFLTNLAHRQGREGFHSLGEVAECLRSQFAGVAPQASRA
;
A
#
# COMPACT_ATOMS: atom_id res chain seq x y z
N MET A 1 0.53 -26.26 -22.43
CA MET A 1 0.18 -24.82 -22.29
C MET A 1 -0.89 -24.73 -21.23
N LEU A 2 -0.59 -24.08 -20.12
CA LEU A 2 -1.48 -23.96 -18.98
C LEU A 2 -2.31 -22.66 -19.05
N PHE A 3 -1.69 -21.59 -19.54
CA PHE A 3 -2.32 -20.30 -19.70
C PHE A 3 -2.53 -20.00 -21.19
N THR A 4 -3.77 -19.84 -21.61
CA THR A 4 -4.14 -19.71 -23.03
C THR A 4 -4.38 -18.28 -23.49
N GLU A 5 -4.69 -17.36 -22.54
CA GLU A 5 -5.01 -15.99 -22.86
C GLU A 5 -3.83 -15.25 -23.50
N SER A 6 -4.12 -14.23 -24.32
CA SER A 6 -3.09 -13.42 -24.98
C SER A 6 -2.89 -12.12 -24.18
N ILE A 7 -1.65 -11.86 -23.77
CA ILE A 7 -1.24 -10.65 -23.08
C ILE A 7 -0.14 -9.98 -23.89
N GLN A 8 -0.41 -8.75 -24.33
CA GLN A 8 0.53 -7.90 -25.08
C GLN A 8 0.62 -6.49 -24.48
N SER A 9 -0.19 -6.22 -23.47
CA SER A 9 -0.28 -4.92 -22.83
C SER A 9 -0.85 -5.04 -21.41
N TRP A 10 -0.69 -3.97 -20.62
CA TRP A 10 -1.35 -3.83 -19.31
C TRP A 10 -2.87 -3.93 -19.40
N ARG A 11 -3.45 -3.43 -20.50
CA ARG A 11 -4.89 -3.52 -20.73
C ARG A 11 -5.36 -4.98 -20.91
N ASP A 12 -4.56 -5.81 -21.59
CA ASP A 12 -4.90 -7.23 -21.77
C ASP A 12 -4.79 -7.97 -20.45
N TRP A 13 -3.74 -7.68 -19.66
CA TRP A 13 -3.62 -8.19 -18.30
C TRP A 13 -4.83 -7.82 -17.44
N GLY A 14 -5.25 -6.55 -17.43
CA GLY A 14 -6.40 -6.07 -16.70
C GLY A 14 -7.73 -6.76 -17.01
N ARG A 15 -7.83 -7.43 -18.17
CA ARG A 15 -9.03 -8.20 -18.54
C ARG A 15 -9.05 -9.61 -17.97
N VAL A 16 -7.88 -10.16 -17.60
CA VAL A 16 -7.78 -11.59 -17.31
C VAL A 16 -7.26 -11.90 -15.90
N PHE A 17 -6.57 -10.97 -15.21
CA PHE A 17 -5.85 -11.24 -13.96
C PHE A 17 -6.73 -11.76 -12.81
N GLN A 18 -8.05 -11.57 -12.90
CA GLN A 18 -9.05 -12.09 -11.95
C GLN A 18 -9.78 -13.35 -12.47
N SER A 19 -9.44 -13.83 -13.67
CA SER A 19 -10.15 -14.95 -14.31
C SER A 19 -9.76 -16.28 -13.68
N ILE A 20 -10.59 -16.81 -12.78
CA ILE A 20 -10.38 -18.15 -12.20
C ILE A 20 -10.20 -19.23 -13.29
N PRO A 21 -11.02 -19.29 -14.36
CA PRO A 21 -10.79 -20.29 -15.42
C PRO A 21 -9.43 -20.17 -16.08
N ALA A 22 -8.94 -18.96 -16.35
CA ALA A 22 -7.65 -18.74 -16.98
C ALA A 22 -6.47 -19.16 -16.09
N PHE A 23 -6.58 -18.94 -14.76
CA PHE A 23 -5.51 -19.22 -13.81
C PHE A 23 -5.58 -20.62 -13.17
N THR A 24 -6.70 -21.32 -13.22
CA THR A 24 -6.85 -22.67 -12.62
C THR A 24 -5.76 -23.66 -13.07
N PRO A 25 -5.40 -23.78 -14.36
CA PRO A 25 -4.35 -24.72 -14.75
C PRO A 25 -2.96 -24.33 -14.20
N LEU A 26 -2.62 -23.04 -14.18
CA LEU A 26 -1.38 -22.54 -13.57
C LEU A 26 -1.33 -22.84 -12.08
N ALA A 27 -2.40 -22.51 -11.35
CA ALA A 27 -2.50 -22.70 -9.91
C ALA A 27 -2.40 -24.17 -9.53
N ARG A 28 -3.02 -25.08 -10.30
CA ARG A 28 -2.88 -26.54 -10.10
C ARG A 28 -1.44 -27.00 -10.27
N GLU A 29 -0.77 -26.51 -11.29
CA GLU A 29 0.64 -26.87 -11.53
C GLU A 29 1.56 -26.32 -10.43
N ILE A 30 1.31 -25.09 -9.95
CA ILE A 30 2.02 -24.52 -8.79
C ILE A 30 1.81 -25.40 -7.57
N CYS A 31 0.56 -25.73 -7.21
CA CYS A 31 0.27 -26.59 -6.07
C CYS A 31 0.96 -27.94 -6.19
N ARG A 32 0.92 -28.58 -7.37
CA ARG A 32 1.58 -29.86 -7.64
C ARG A 32 3.10 -29.78 -7.45
N ARG A 33 3.75 -28.71 -7.95
CA ARG A 33 5.20 -28.51 -7.84
C ARG A 33 5.65 -28.28 -6.41
N GLU A 34 4.89 -27.50 -5.68
CA GLU A 34 5.23 -27.07 -4.35
C GLU A 34 4.68 -28.00 -3.24
N GLY A 35 4.00 -29.10 -3.63
CA GLY A 35 3.41 -30.03 -2.68
C GLY A 35 2.28 -29.42 -1.84
N LEU A 36 1.63 -28.37 -2.35
CA LEU A 36 0.50 -27.73 -1.69
C LEU A 36 -0.80 -28.48 -1.98
N PRO A 37 -1.69 -28.66 -0.98
CA PRO A 37 -3.01 -29.24 -1.23
C PRO A 37 -3.80 -28.40 -2.24
N TRP A 38 -4.36 -29.07 -3.24
CA TRP A 38 -5.23 -28.41 -4.19
C TRP A 38 -6.64 -28.24 -3.62
N ALA A 39 -7.19 -27.04 -3.80
CA ALA A 39 -8.61 -26.75 -3.65
C ALA A 39 -9.06 -25.85 -4.80
N GLU A 40 -10.37 -25.77 -5.04
CA GLU A 40 -10.90 -24.83 -6.03
C GLU A 40 -10.54 -23.39 -5.66
N LEU A 41 -10.16 -22.62 -6.69
CA LEU A 41 -9.82 -21.23 -6.49
C LEU A 41 -11.04 -20.40 -6.13
N THR A 42 -10.91 -19.54 -5.15
CA THR A 42 -11.87 -18.49 -4.86
C THR A 42 -11.22 -17.12 -4.98
N PRO A 43 -11.94 -16.10 -5.49
CA PRO A 43 -11.38 -14.78 -5.65
C PRO A 43 -11.14 -14.13 -4.29
N LEU A 44 -10.13 -13.28 -4.22
CA LEU A 44 -9.89 -12.34 -3.14
C LEU A 44 -10.02 -10.91 -3.68
N THR A 45 -9.95 -9.91 -2.80
CA THR A 45 -9.99 -8.50 -3.22
C THR A 45 -8.93 -8.25 -4.30
N PRO A 46 -9.33 -7.69 -5.45
CA PRO A 46 -8.44 -7.52 -6.57
C PRO A 46 -7.41 -6.40 -6.32
N GLY A 47 -6.13 -6.70 -6.58
CA GLY A 47 -5.05 -5.72 -6.70
C GLY A 47 -4.58 -5.62 -8.15
N THR A 48 -3.27 -5.60 -8.36
CA THR A 48 -2.63 -5.57 -9.68
C THR A 48 -2.25 -6.96 -10.20
N ASN A 49 -2.18 -7.95 -9.32
CA ASN A 49 -1.76 -9.33 -9.60
C ASN A 49 -2.95 -10.30 -9.54
N GLY A 50 -2.79 -11.48 -10.10
CA GLY A 50 -3.74 -12.58 -9.95
C GLY A 50 -3.65 -13.14 -8.53
N VAL A 51 -4.64 -12.88 -7.67
CA VAL A 51 -4.63 -13.32 -6.27
C VAL A 51 -5.84 -14.19 -5.99
N PHE A 52 -5.58 -15.43 -5.58
CA PHE A 52 -6.61 -16.44 -5.39
C PHE A 52 -6.38 -17.20 -4.09
N ARG A 53 -7.43 -17.47 -3.36
CA ARG A 53 -7.39 -18.46 -2.28
C ARG A 53 -7.51 -19.87 -2.87
N CYS A 54 -6.65 -20.77 -2.43
CA CYS A 54 -6.64 -22.19 -2.73
C CYS A 54 -6.60 -22.98 -1.40
N GLY A 55 -7.76 -23.27 -0.83
CA GLY A 55 -7.85 -23.88 0.50
C GLY A 55 -7.24 -23.01 1.60
N GLU A 56 -6.18 -23.51 2.24
CA GLU A 56 -5.43 -22.80 3.27
C GLU A 56 -4.25 -21.98 2.72
N ALA A 57 -4.11 -21.88 1.41
CA ALA A 57 -3.10 -21.05 0.77
C ALA A 57 -3.73 -19.88 0.02
N VAL A 58 -2.97 -18.80 -0.10
CA VAL A 58 -3.19 -17.71 -1.05
C VAL A 58 -2.10 -17.79 -2.12
N LEU A 59 -2.50 -17.85 -3.37
CA LEU A 59 -1.60 -17.83 -4.52
C LEU A 59 -1.64 -16.45 -5.12
N LYS A 60 -0.53 -15.71 -5.07
CA LYS A 60 -0.30 -14.48 -5.82
C LYS A 60 0.56 -14.82 -7.04
N ILE A 61 -0.01 -14.59 -8.22
CA ILE A 61 0.62 -14.83 -9.52
C ILE A 61 0.84 -13.46 -10.15
N PHE A 62 2.11 -13.12 -10.33
CA PHE A 62 2.49 -11.82 -10.84
C PHE A 62 2.22 -11.71 -12.35
N PHE A 63 1.93 -10.49 -12.79
CA PHE A 63 1.76 -10.19 -14.21
C PHE A 63 2.99 -10.64 -15.02
N PRO A 64 2.84 -11.08 -16.27
CA PRO A 64 3.98 -11.41 -17.12
C PRO A 64 4.61 -10.15 -17.71
N LYS A 65 5.89 -10.24 -18.10
CA LYS A 65 6.65 -9.13 -18.69
C LYS A 65 5.98 -8.52 -19.93
N GLU A 66 5.25 -9.33 -20.66
CA GLU A 66 4.50 -8.94 -21.86
C GLU A 66 3.36 -7.95 -21.55
N SER A 67 3.00 -7.76 -20.29
CA SER A 67 2.10 -6.68 -19.85
C SER A 67 2.72 -5.28 -20.00
N GLY A 68 4.05 -5.20 -20.17
CA GLY A 68 4.80 -3.94 -20.30
C GLY A 68 5.57 -3.52 -19.05
N LEU A 69 5.47 -4.28 -17.94
CA LEU A 69 6.18 -4.03 -16.69
C LEU A 69 7.09 -5.21 -16.33
N ASP A 70 8.09 -5.01 -15.47
CA ASP A 70 8.97 -6.08 -15.02
C ASP A 70 8.46 -6.70 -13.71
N PRO A 71 7.87 -7.90 -13.76
CA PRO A 71 7.33 -8.57 -12.58
C PRO A 71 8.42 -9.06 -11.61
N ALA A 72 9.67 -9.17 -12.06
CA ALA A 72 10.76 -9.72 -11.24
C ALA A 72 11.09 -8.79 -10.06
N LEU A 73 10.96 -7.48 -10.27
CA LEU A 73 11.19 -6.50 -9.21
C LEU A 73 10.12 -6.60 -8.13
N ASP A 74 8.84 -6.56 -8.51
CA ASP A 74 7.71 -6.65 -7.57
C ASP A 74 7.76 -7.98 -6.79
N PHE A 75 7.98 -9.10 -7.50
CA PHE A 75 8.14 -10.41 -6.88
C PHE A 75 9.29 -10.45 -5.86
N SER A 76 10.47 -9.94 -6.23
CA SER A 76 11.64 -9.97 -5.35
C SER A 76 11.49 -9.03 -4.16
N THR A 77 10.89 -7.86 -4.37
CA THR A 77 10.59 -6.88 -3.33
C THR A 77 9.61 -7.46 -2.31
N GLU A 78 8.48 -7.98 -2.77
CA GLU A 78 7.47 -8.57 -1.88
C GLU A 78 8.03 -9.71 -1.04
N LEU A 79 8.76 -10.62 -1.66
CA LEU A 79 9.35 -11.76 -0.95
C LEU A 79 10.38 -11.33 0.09
N ALA A 80 11.26 -10.39 -0.27
CA ALA A 80 12.31 -9.91 0.64
C ALA A 80 11.73 -9.10 1.80
N ALA A 81 10.78 -8.19 1.51
CA ALA A 81 10.15 -7.34 2.52
C ALA A 81 9.30 -8.16 3.49
N ALA A 82 8.43 -9.06 2.99
CA ALA A 82 7.62 -9.93 3.84
C ALA A 82 8.46 -10.79 4.78
N ARG A 83 9.55 -11.38 4.29
CA ARG A 83 10.48 -12.18 5.10
C ARG A 83 11.20 -11.33 6.15
N GLN A 84 11.64 -10.14 5.76
CA GLN A 84 12.32 -9.24 6.69
C GLN A 84 11.37 -8.78 7.79
N ALA A 85 10.15 -8.35 7.44
CA ALA A 85 9.12 -7.93 8.39
C ALA A 85 8.74 -9.07 9.35
N ALA A 86 8.52 -10.28 8.83
CA ALA A 86 8.25 -11.48 9.63
C ALA A 86 9.37 -11.77 10.63
N SER A 87 10.65 -11.62 10.23
CA SER A 87 11.80 -11.82 11.11
C SER A 87 11.86 -10.85 12.30
N TRP A 88 11.20 -9.70 12.17
CA TRP A 88 11.07 -8.70 13.23
C TRP A 88 9.80 -8.84 14.06
N GLY A 89 8.99 -9.87 13.79
CA GLY A 89 7.73 -10.11 14.47
C GLY A 89 6.59 -9.19 14.00
N VAL A 90 6.72 -8.60 12.81
CA VAL A 90 5.57 -7.98 12.14
C VAL A 90 4.64 -9.10 11.68
N PRO A 91 3.35 -9.08 12.07
CA PRO A 91 2.42 -10.12 11.69
C PRO A 91 2.20 -10.12 10.17
N THR A 92 2.70 -11.14 9.50
CA THR A 92 2.71 -11.32 8.05
C THR A 92 2.40 -12.77 7.74
N PRO A 93 1.59 -13.10 6.71
CA PRO A 93 1.30 -14.48 6.38
C PRO A 93 2.59 -15.26 6.08
N PRO A 94 2.79 -16.45 6.66
CA PRO A 94 3.94 -17.28 6.34
C PRO A 94 4.01 -17.59 4.85
N VAL A 95 5.17 -17.37 4.23
CA VAL A 95 5.45 -17.81 2.86
C VAL A 95 5.59 -19.33 2.85
N LEU A 96 4.73 -20.01 2.13
CA LEU A 96 4.71 -21.48 1.99
C LEU A 96 5.60 -21.93 0.82
N ALA A 97 5.53 -21.20 -0.29
CA ALA A 97 6.31 -21.46 -1.49
C ALA A 97 6.47 -20.20 -2.32
N HIS A 98 7.46 -20.17 -3.18
CA HIS A 98 7.64 -19.11 -4.18
C HIS A 98 8.50 -19.62 -5.34
N GLY A 99 8.32 -19.05 -6.49
CA GLY A 99 9.10 -19.47 -7.66
C GLY A 99 8.67 -18.80 -8.95
N CYS A 100 9.03 -19.49 -10.01
CA CYS A 100 8.73 -19.07 -11.38
C CYS A 100 8.25 -20.29 -12.18
N LEU A 101 7.18 -20.12 -12.91
CA LEU A 101 6.64 -21.12 -13.81
C LEU A 101 6.74 -20.60 -15.25
N GLN A 102 7.48 -21.34 -16.08
CA GLN A 102 7.58 -21.07 -17.51
C GLN A 102 6.49 -21.84 -18.24
N ASP A 103 5.60 -21.12 -18.92
CA ASP A 103 4.59 -21.66 -19.82
C ASP A 103 4.58 -20.81 -21.11
N LYS A 104 3.44 -20.37 -21.58
CA LYS A 104 3.33 -19.37 -22.66
C LYS A 104 4.07 -18.08 -22.30
N TYR A 105 3.94 -17.68 -21.03
CA TYR A 105 4.64 -16.58 -20.40
C TYR A 105 5.44 -17.09 -19.21
N ARG A 106 6.33 -16.24 -18.67
CA ARG A 106 6.99 -16.47 -17.40
C ARG A 106 6.16 -15.84 -16.30
N PHE A 107 5.62 -16.66 -15.39
CA PHE A 107 4.86 -16.21 -14.24
C PHE A 107 5.67 -16.44 -12.96
N TYR A 108 5.98 -15.36 -12.24
CA TYR A 108 6.43 -15.46 -10.86
C TYR A 108 5.22 -15.69 -9.95
N TYR A 109 5.42 -16.39 -8.84
CA TYR A 109 4.37 -16.62 -7.85
C TYR A 109 4.92 -16.65 -6.43
N ILE A 110 4.06 -16.25 -5.48
CA ILE A 110 4.24 -16.44 -4.05
C ILE A 110 2.98 -17.14 -3.53
N ALA A 111 3.18 -18.21 -2.79
CA ALA A 111 2.13 -18.88 -2.03
C ALA A 111 2.33 -18.54 -0.55
N THR A 112 1.31 -18.00 0.09
CA THR A 112 1.31 -17.71 1.52
C THR A 112 0.20 -18.47 2.21
N ARG A 113 0.29 -18.61 3.54
CA ARG A 113 -0.84 -19.13 4.31
C ARG A 113 -2.01 -18.16 4.26
N TYR A 114 -3.21 -18.68 4.06
CA TYR A 114 -4.42 -17.86 4.18
C TYR A 114 -4.57 -17.34 5.60
N SER A 115 -4.74 -16.05 5.75
CA SER A 115 -5.00 -15.39 7.02
C SER A 115 -6.46 -14.92 7.02
N PRO A 116 -7.34 -15.50 7.83
CA PRO A 116 -8.70 -14.99 7.97
C PRO A 116 -8.65 -13.60 8.60
N GLY A 117 -9.61 -12.76 8.29
CA GLY A 117 -9.71 -11.40 8.80
C GLY A 117 -10.57 -10.52 7.91
N LYS A 118 -10.87 -9.32 8.40
CA LYS A 118 -11.56 -8.29 7.63
C LYS A 118 -10.54 -7.21 7.27
N GLU A 119 -10.60 -6.71 6.05
CA GLU A 119 -9.84 -5.52 5.67
C GLU A 119 -10.11 -4.38 6.67
N ALA A 120 -9.04 -3.68 7.06
CA ALA A 120 -9.13 -2.67 8.11
C ALA A 120 -10.01 -1.47 7.72
N GLY A 121 -10.07 -1.11 6.43
CA GLY A 121 -10.91 -0.01 5.96
C GLY A 121 -12.40 -0.23 6.27
N PRO A 122 -13.05 -1.30 5.75
CA PRO A 122 -14.42 -1.65 6.12
C PRO A 122 -14.61 -1.86 7.62
N TRP A 123 -13.66 -2.56 8.28
CA TRP A 123 -13.74 -2.83 9.70
C TRP A 123 -13.78 -1.54 10.54
N LEU A 124 -12.93 -0.55 10.22
CA LEU A 124 -12.90 0.75 10.92
C LEU A 124 -14.20 1.55 10.77
N ARG A 125 -14.87 1.44 9.61
CA ARG A 125 -16.16 2.13 9.41
C ARG A 125 -17.26 1.59 10.32
N ASP A 126 -17.24 0.28 10.60
CA ASP A 126 -18.23 -0.39 11.43
C ASP A 126 -17.83 -0.42 12.92
N ALA A 127 -16.57 -0.11 13.24
CA ALA A 127 -16.01 -0.22 14.58
C ALA A 127 -16.52 0.89 15.52
N THR A 128 -16.74 0.53 16.77
CA THR A 128 -17.05 1.49 17.84
C THR A 128 -15.84 2.41 18.10
N PRO A 129 -16.06 3.61 18.69
CA PRO A 129 -14.95 4.51 19.05
C PRO A 129 -13.86 3.87 19.92
N ALA A 130 -14.22 2.94 20.81
CA ALA A 130 -13.28 2.21 21.64
C ALA A 130 -12.44 1.22 20.82
N GLN A 131 -13.05 0.51 19.87
CA GLN A 131 -12.36 -0.38 18.96
C GLN A 131 -11.41 0.38 18.02
N GLN A 132 -11.85 1.52 17.49
CA GLN A 132 -11.01 2.41 16.69
C GLN A 132 -9.80 2.92 17.47
N ALA A 133 -9.97 3.30 18.74
CA ALA A 133 -8.88 3.74 19.59
C ALA A 133 -7.87 2.59 19.85
N ALA A 134 -8.36 1.40 20.15
CA ALA A 134 -7.52 0.21 20.32
C ALA A 134 -6.76 -0.17 19.03
N PHE A 135 -7.41 -0.01 17.88
CA PHE A 135 -6.79 -0.21 16.56
C PHE A 135 -5.61 0.75 16.36
N VAL A 136 -5.80 2.05 16.57
CA VAL A 136 -4.73 3.04 16.40
C VAL A 136 -3.58 2.79 17.37
N GLU A 137 -3.88 2.40 18.61
CA GLU A 137 -2.83 2.07 19.59
C GLU A 137 -2.00 0.85 19.14
N ARG A 138 -2.64 -0.19 18.61
CA ARG A 138 -1.93 -1.36 18.02
C ARG A 138 -1.11 -0.96 16.79
N LEU A 139 -1.62 -0.06 15.95
CA LEU A 139 -0.89 0.48 14.82
C LEU A 139 0.36 1.23 15.27
N ARG A 140 0.27 2.06 16.31
CA ARG A 140 1.41 2.74 16.93
C ARG A 140 2.47 1.77 17.48
N GLN A 141 2.07 0.59 17.93
CA GLN A 141 2.99 -0.46 18.38
C GLN A 141 3.58 -1.25 17.21
N LEU A 142 2.88 -1.36 16.08
CA LEU A 142 3.33 -2.04 14.88
C LEU A 142 4.41 -1.26 14.14
N LEU A 143 4.18 0.04 13.92
CA LEU A 143 5.05 0.88 13.10
C LEU A 143 6.53 0.88 13.52
N PRO A 144 6.90 0.99 14.81
CA PRO A 144 8.31 0.91 15.22
C PRO A 144 8.95 -0.47 15.01
N ARG A 145 8.16 -1.53 14.91
CA ARG A 145 8.67 -2.87 14.59
C ARG A 145 8.96 -2.99 13.10
N LEU A 146 8.15 -2.33 12.27
CA LEU A 146 8.31 -2.27 10.82
C LEU A 146 9.44 -1.32 10.43
N HIS A 147 9.42 -0.11 10.95
CA HIS A 147 10.33 0.98 10.56
C HIS A 147 11.73 0.79 11.15
N ARG A 148 12.45 -0.20 10.63
CA ARG A 148 13.83 -0.52 11.05
C ARG A 148 14.78 -0.51 9.85
N PRO A 149 16.03 -0.10 10.03
CA PRO A 149 17.05 -0.18 8.99
C PRO A 149 17.28 -1.64 8.55
N THR A 150 17.44 -1.84 7.26
CA THR A 150 17.73 -3.15 6.67
C THR A 150 18.54 -3.02 5.38
N GLN A 151 19.13 -4.14 4.96
CA GLN A 151 19.77 -4.30 3.64
C GLN A 151 18.99 -5.30 2.76
N ALA A 152 17.80 -5.71 3.19
CA ALA A 152 16.99 -6.68 2.46
C ALA A 152 16.48 -6.17 1.11
N LEU A 153 16.37 -4.85 0.96
CA LEU A 153 15.95 -4.19 -0.28
C LEU A 153 17.04 -3.26 -0.81
N PRO A 154 17.11 -3.07 -2.13
CA PRO A 154 18.01 -2.09 -2.72
C PRO A 154 17.59 -0.66 -2.34
N ARG A 155 18.56 0.24 -2.26
CA ARG A 155 18.26 1.67 -2.16
C ARG A 155 17.81 2.21 -3.50
N ARG A 156 16.77 3.05 -3.46
CA ARG A 156 16.22 3.76 -4.62
C ARG A 156 16.53 5.26 -4.49
N ASP A 157 16.62 5.96 -5.59
CA ASP A 157 16.64 7.43 -5.58
C ASP A 157 15.23 7.99 -5.54
N LEU A 158 14.62 7.96 -4.35
CA LEU A 158 13.25 8.42 -4.14
C LEU A 158 13.03 9.86 -4.59
N ARG A 159 14.06 10.72 -4.49
CA ARG A 159 13.94 12.12 -4.93
C ARG A 159 13.84 12.20 -6.45
N GLN A 160 14.65 11.44 -7.17
CA GLN A 160 14.58 11.38 -8.64
C GLN A 160 13.25 10.77 -9.09
N GLU A 161 12.79 9.71 -8.44
CA GLU A 161 11.52 9.06 -8.75
C GLU A 161 10.34 10.01 -8.52
N ALA A 162 10.31 10.71 -7.38
CA ALA A 162 9.25 11.69 -7.08
C ALA A 162 9.25 12.86 -8.09
N ARG A 163 10.42 13.33 -8.54
CA ARG A 163 10.49 14.35 -9.60
C ARG A 163 9.90 13.86 -10.92
N GLY A 164 10.10 12.60 -11.25
CA GLY A 164 9.61 11.97 -12.47
C GLY A 164 8.17 11.49 -12.39
N ASN A 165 7.49 11.71 -11.28
CA ASN A 165 6.15 11.22 -11.06
C ASN A 165 5.13 11.93 -11.98
N PHE A 166 4.56 11.21 -12.93
CA PHE A 166 3.58 11.74 -13.88
C PHE A 166 2.31 12.28 -13.22
N ARG A 167 2.00 11.83 -11.99
CA ARG A 167 0.84 12.31 -11.22
C ARG A 167 0.96 13.78 -10.81
N LEU A 168 2.18 14.35 -10.80
CA LEU A 168 2.39 15.78 -10.55
C LEU A 168 1.65 16.69 -11.55
N GLU A 169 1.33 16.18 -12.74
CA GLU A 169 0.55 16.92 -13.75
C GLU A 169 -0.89 17.19 -13.30
N LYS A 170 -1.40 16.46 -12.31
CA LYS A 170 -2.72 16.70 -11.73
C LYS A 170 -2.78 17.92 -10.81
N LEU A 171 -1.62 18.41 -10.36
CA LEU A 171 -1.53 19.55 -9.46
C LEU A 171 -1.55 20.88 -10.23
N ALA A 172 -2.10 21.93 -9.59
CA ALA A 172 -1.95 23.28 -10.09
C ALA A 172 -0.45 23.63 -10.27
N PRO A 173 -0.06 24.38 -11.31
CA PRO A 173 1.35 24.68 -11.59
C PRO A 173 2.10 25.26 -10.38
N SER A 174 1.50 26.20 -9.65
CA SER A 174 2.09 26.83 -8.48
C SER A 174 2.34 25.83 -7.35
N LEU A 175 1.37 24.94 -7.07
CA LEU A 175 1.53 23.89 -6.05
C LEU A 175 2.61 22.90 -6.48
N ARG A 176 2.66 22.50 -7.75
CA ARG A 176 3.69 21.59 -8.27
C ARG A 176 5.09 22.17 -8.08
N GLU A 177 5.28 23.46 -8.35
CA GLU A 177 6.57 24.15 -8.12
C GLU A 177 6.98 24.11 -6.65
N GLU A 178 6.05 24.37 -5.72
CA GLU A 178 6.32 24.28 -4.28
C GLU A 178 6.61 22.85 -3.81
N VAL A 179 5.89 21.84 -4.34
CA VAL A 179 6.16 20.42 -4.08
C VAL A 179 7.56 20.05 -4.52
N LEU A 180 7.96 20.41 -5.73
CA LEU A 180 9.30 20.15 -6.26
C LEU A 180 10.39 20.88 -5.46
N ALA A 181 10.15 22.15 -5.08
CA ALA A 181 11.08 22.91 -4.25
C ALA A 181 11.25 22.27 -2.85
N ARG A 182 10.15 21.85 -2.21
CA ARG A 182 10.21 21.17 -0.90
C ARG A 182 10.95 19.85 -0.99
N LEU A 183 10.72 19.07 -2.06
CA LEU A 183 11.37 17.78 -2.30
C LEU A 183 12.90 17.86 -2.24
N GLU A 184 13.51 18.97 -2.69
CA GLU A 184 14.97 19.14 -2.64
C GLU A 184 15.54 19.13 -1.23
N GLY A 185 14.83 19.71 -0.28
CA GLY A 185 15.26 19.83 1.11
C GLY A 185 14.83 18.67 2.03
N LEU A 186 14.12 17.65 1.54
CA LEU A 186 13.62 16.59 2.39
C LEU A 186 14.73 15.74 3.02
N PRO A 187 14.68 15.49 4.35
CA PRO A 187 15.60 14.57 5.00
C PRO A 187 15.22 13.11 4.67
N LEU A 188 15.93 12.48 3.76
CA LEU A 188 15.64 11.09 3.35
C LEU A 188 16.33 10.03 4.26
N GLU A 189 17.10 10.47 5.25
CA GLU A 189 17.73 9.59 6.23
C GLU A 189 17.19 9.87 7.65
N PRO A 190 17.16 8.90 8.54
CA PRO A 190 17.50 7.49 8.28
C PRO A 190 16.42 6.80 7.42
N ALA A 191 16.89 6.01 6.43
CA ALA A 191 16.01 5.16 5.66
C ALA A 191 15.75 3.85 6.41
N VAL A 192 14.48 3.47 6.49
CA VAL A 192 13.99 2.25 7.14
C VAL A 192 13.13 1.45 6.15
N LEU A 193 12.83 0.20 6.48
CA LEU A 193 11.82 -0.52 5.72
C LEU A 193 10.46 0.16 5.91
N THR A 194 9.84 0.55 4.81
CA THR A 194 8.44 0.98 4.75
C THR A 194 7.64 -0.03 3.94
N HIS A 195 6.36 -0.15 4.22
CA HIS A 195 5.46 -0.96 3.41
C HIS A 195 5.18 -0.30 2.07
N GLY A 196 5.10 1.03 2.06
CA GLY A 196 4.86 1.85 0.88
C GLY A 196 3.39 1.98 0.48
N ASP A 197 2.55 1.02 0.86
CA ASP A 197 1.11 1.02 0.59
C ASP A 197 0.31 0.44 1.78
N LEU A 198 0.55 0.95 3.00
CA LEU A 198 -0.13 0.48 4.22
C LEU A 198 -1.54 1.06 4.31
N THR A 199 -2.40 0.58 3.43
CA THR A 199 -3.80 0.99 3.28
C THR A 199 -4.75 0.11 4.09
N GLY A 200 -6.05 0.42 4.04
CA GLY A 200 -7.10 -0.38 4.69
C GLY A 200 -7.31 -1.76 4.06
N GLU A 201 -6.87 -1.99 2.82
CA GLU A 201 -6.96 -3.26 2.12
C GLU A 201 -5.77 -4.18 2.45
N ASN A 202 -4.61 -3.59 2.76
CA ASN A 202 -3.36 -4.30 3.03
C ASN A 202 -3.15 -4.64 4.51
N LEU A 203 -4.15 -4.38 5.35
CA LEU A 203 -4.15 -4.66 6.78
C LEU A 203 -5.41 -5.43 7.16
N LEU A 204 -5.26 -6.71 7.53
CA LEU A 204 -6.36 -7.58 7.92
C LEU A 204 -6.54 -7.57 9.45
N VAL A 205 -7.73 -7.25 9.92
CA VAL A 205 -8.09 -7.29 11.35
C VAL A 205 -8.67 -8.66 11.67
N GLN A 206 -8.05 -9.35 12.62
CA GLN A 206 -8.48 -10.65 13.12
C GLN A 206 -9.64 -10.49 14.14
N GLU A 207 -10.28 -11.59 14.52
CA GLU A 207 -11.38 -11.59 15.51
C GLU A 207 -10.94 -11.05 16.88
N ASP A 208 -9.69 -11.34 17.30
CA ASP A 208 -9.09 -10.82 18.53
C ASP A 208 -8.62 -9.36 18.41
N GLY A 209 -8.81 -8.75 17.25
CA GLY A 209 -8.38 -7.41 16.90
C GLY A 209 -6.89 -7.29 16.61
N SER A 210 -6.12 -8.37 16.54
CA SER A 210 -4.74 -8.34 16.04
C SER A 210 -4.71 -8.07 14.54
N PHE A 211 -3.51 -7.74 14.00
CA PHE A 211 -3.35 -7.41 12.59
C PHE A 211 -2.54 -8.47 11.86
N VAL A 212 -2.80 -8.57 10.55
CA VAL A 212 -1.91 -9.21 9.58
C VAL A 212 -1.67 -8.22 8.45
N VAL A 213 -0.41 -7.96 8.14
CA VAL A 213 0.02 -7.08 7.04
C VAL A 213 0.29 -7.93 5.81
N ILE A 214 -0.32 -7.57 4.69
CA ILE A 214 -0.23 -8.28 3.40
C ILE A 214 0.21 -7.33 2.31
N ASP A 215 0.58 -7.87 1.15
CA ASP A 215 0.94 -7.14 -0.07
C ASP A 215 2.14 -6.19 0.09
N TRP A 216 3.34 -6.77 0.08
CA TRP A 216 4.61 -6.07 0.27
C TRP A 216 5.28 -5.63 -1.04
N ALA A 217 4.56 -5.64 -2.18
CA ALA A 217 5.16 -5.36 -3.48
C ALA A 217 5.70 -3.92 -3.61
N ASP A 218 5.08 -2.97 -2.92
CA ASP A 218 5.47 -1.56 -2.90
C ASP A 218 6.51 -1.21 -1.81
N ALA A 219 6.98 -2.21 -1.06
CA ALA A 219 7.92 -1.99 0.02
C ALA A 219 9.27 -1.46 -0.48
N HIS A 220 9.85 -0.51 0.24
CA HIS A 220 11.15 0.06 -0.07
C HIS A 220 11.81 0.71 1.14
N LEU A 221 13.04 1.20 0.97
CA LEU A 221 13.76 1.92 2.00
C LEU A 221 13.47 3.41 1.89
N ALA A 222 12.76 3.96 2.87
CA ALA A 222 12.38 5.37 2.93
C ALA A 222 12.43 5.89 4.38
N PRO A 223 12.33 7.20 4.61
CA PRO A 223 12.06 7.72 5.95
C PRO A 223 10.74 7.17 6.50
N ALA A 224 10.66 6.89 7.80
CA ALA A 224 9.46 6.32 8.43
C ALA A 224 8.17 7.14 8.17
N TRP A 225 8.29 8.45 7.98
CA TRP A 225 7.17 9.33 7.67
C TRP A 225 6.62 9.15 6.24
N TYR A 226 7.31 8.42 5.35
CA TYR A 226 6.78 8.05 4.03
C TYR A 226 5.48 7.26 4.13
N GLU A 227 5.30 6.48 5.18
CA GLU A 227 4.11 5.69 5.45
C GLU A 227 2.86 6.53 5.83
N LEU A 228 3.04 7.82 6.18
CA LEU A 228 1.93 8.65 6.70
C LEU A 228 0.84 8.92 5.66
N GLY A 229 1.16 8.96 4.37
CA GLY A 229 0.17 9.16 3.30
C GLY A 229 -0.88 8.06 3.27
N PRO A 230 -0.51 6.80 2.97
CA PRO A 230 -1.45 5.68 3.00
C PRO A 230 -2.18 5.54 4.32
N LEU A 231 -1.47 5.69 5.46
CA LEU A 231 -2.07 5.61 6.78
C LEU A 231 -3.13 6.68 7.03
N ALA A 232 -2.85 7.93 6.70
CA ALA A 232 -3.75 9.04 7.00
C ALA A 232 -4.97 9.06 6.06
N PHE A 233 -4.74 8.89 4.76
CA PHE A 233 -5.78 9.13 3.76
C PHE A 233 -6.57 7.89 3.38
N GLU A 234 -5.93 6.72 3.34
CA GLU A 234 -6.59 5.48 2.92
C GLU A 234 -6.99 4.62 4.14
N LEU A 235 -6.07 4.33 5.06
CA LEU A 235 -6.40 3.50 6.22
C LEU A 235 -7.32 4.23 7.22
N LEU A 236 -6.95 5.44 7.64
CA LEU A 236 -7.70 6.24 8.60
C LEU A 236 -8.71 7.20 7.94
N ALA A 237 -8.88 7.09 6.62
CA ALA A 237 -9.88 7.78 5.80
C ALA A 237 -9.97 9.31 6.00
N GLY A 238 -8.89 9.96 6.43
CA GLY A 238 -8.86 11.39 6.71
C GLY A 238 -9.51 11.79 8.05
N GLU A 239 -9.81 10.83 8.93
CA GLU A 239 -10.48 11.06 10.20
C GLU A 239 -9.56 11.75 11.22
N GLY A 240 -9.70 13.07 11.39
CA GLY A 240 -8.83 13.89 12.26
C GLY A 240 -8.75 13.42 13.70
N ARG A 241 -9.80 12.79 14.23
CA ARG A 241 -9.78 12.17 15.56
C ARG A 241 -8.80 11.01 15.62
N LEU A 242 -8.76 10.16 14.60
CA LEU A 242 -7.83 9.02 14.51
C LEU A 242 -6.40 9.51 14.27
N TRP A 243 -6.23 10.58 13.49
CA TRP A 243 -4.93 11.23 13.31
C TRP A 243 -4.37 11.76 14.63
N ARG A 244 -5.21 12.44 15.48
CA ARG A 244 -4.77 12.88 16.82
C ARG A 244 -4.27 11.73 17.67
N GLN A 245 -4.98 10.60 17.65
CA GLN A 245 -4.57 9.41 18.38
C GLN A 245 -3.24 8.85 17.83
N LEU A 246 -3.07 8.82 16.50
CA LEU A 246 -1.83 8.36 15.87
C LEU A 246 -0.67 9.31 16.19
N ALA A 247 -0.89 10.62 16.14
CA ALA A 247 0.12 11.65 16.43
C ALA A 247 0.52 11.70 17.91
N ALA A 248 -0.35 11.24 18.83
CA ALA A 248 -0.10 11.12 20.27
C ALA A 248 0.48 12.39 20.92
N GLY A 249 -0.09 13.55 20.62
CA GLY A 249 0.33 14.84 21.16
C GLY A 249 1.41 15.56 20.33
N ALA A 250 1.86 14.96 19.23
CA ALA A 250 2.85 15.56 18.32
C ALA A 250 2.20 16.07 17.00
N GLU A 251 1.02 16.70 17.09
CA GLU A 251 0.21 17.06 15.91
C GLU A 251 0.95 17.97 14.93
N ALA A 252 1.70 18.96 15.41
CA ALA A 252 2.46 19.86 14.56
C ALA A 252 3.51 19.12 13.74
N LEU A 253 4.25 18.22 14.38
CA LEU A 253 5.24 17.37 13.71
C LEU A 253 4.56 16.40 12.73
N PHE A 254 3.41 15.84 13.11
CA PHE A 254 2.64 14.95 12.24
C PHE A 254 2.22 15.66 10.95
N VAL A 255 1.68 16.88 11.04
CA VAL A 255 1.29 17.68 9.87
C VAL A 255 2.50 17.97 8.98
N GLU A 256 3.64 18.35 9.58
CA GLU A 256 4.85 18.63 8.82
C GLU A 256 5.36 17.37 8.08
N ARG A 257 5.41 16.24 8.77
CA ARG A 257 5.83 14.97 8.17
C ARG A 257 4.85 14.43 7.15
N LEU A 258 3.55 14.68 7.33
CA LEU A 258 2.54 14.36 6.33
C LEU A 258 2.72 15.22 5.05
N LEU A 259 3.05 16.52 5.19
CA LEU A 259 3.42 17.36 4.04
C LEU A 259 4.68 16.85 3.33
N ASP A 260 5.71 16.43 4.07
CA ASP A 260 6.91 15.81 3.50
C ASP A 260 6.54 14.53 2.72
N CYS A 261 5.69 13.70 3.31
CA CYS A 261 5.18 12.50 2.66
C CYS A 261 4.44 12.81 1.35
N LEU A 262 3.52 13.78 1.39
CA LEU A 262 2.75 14.18 0.20
C LEU A 262 3.62 14.69 -0.95
N CYS A 263 4.81 15.23 -0.65
CA CYS A 263 5.77 15.65 -1.67
C CYS A 263 6.63 14.51 -2.21
N LEU A 264 6.88 13.47 -1.42
CA LEU A 264 7.79 12.37 -1.77
C LEU A 264 7.08 11.12 -2.28
N HIS A 265 5.89 10.82 -1.72
CA HIS A 265 5.17 9.58 -1.96
C HIS A 265 4.66 9.50 -3.41
N ASP A 266 4.72 8.30 -4.01
CA ASP A 266 4.27 8.10 -5.39
C ASP A 266 2.80 8.52 -5.59
N PHE A 267 1.93 8.23 -4.64
CA PHE A 267 0.52 8.66 -4.64
C PHE A 267 0.28 10.03 -3.99
N GLY A 268 1.33 10.76 -3.62
CA GLY A 268 1.21 12.07 -2.96
C GLY A 268 0.31 13.06 -3.73
N PRO A 269 0.47 13.24 -5.04
CA PRO A 269 -0.41 14.12 -5.83
C PRO A 269 -1.87 13.64 -5.85
N ASP A 270 -2.13 12.34 -5.81
CA ASP A 270 -3.50 11.79 -5.73
C ASP A 270 -4.12 12.08 -4.36
N PHE A 271 -3.35 11.92 -3.27
CA PHE A 271 -3.82 12.30 -1.93
C PHE A 271 -4.15 13.79 -1.85
N LEU A 272 -3.33 14.67 -2.44
CA LEU A 272 -3.59 16.10 -2.49
C LEU A 272 -4.87 16.43 -3.26
N THR A 273 -5.07 15.81 -4.41
CA THR A 273 -6.26 15.99 -5.24
C THR A 273 -7.52 15.50 -4.50
N ASN A 274 -7.45 14.31 -3.91
CA ASN A 274 -8.56 13.74 -3.16
C ASN A 274 -8.89 14.58 -1.90
N LEU A 275 -7.87 15.09 -1.21
CA LEU A 275 -8.07 15.99 -0.07
C LEU A 275 -8.79 17.28 -0.49
N ALA A 276 -8.40 17.89 -1.60
CA ALA A 276 -9.07 19.07 -2.14
C ALA A 276 -10.56 18.80 -2.45
N HIS A 277 -10.83 17.70 -3.16
CA HIS A 277 -12.20 17.30 -3.49
C HIS A 277 -13.08 17.05 -2.25
N ARG A 278 -12.54 16.39 -1.22
CA ARG A 278 -13.24 16.19 0.07
C ARG A 278 -13.59 17.51 0.77
N GLN A 279 -12.85 18.59 0.47
CA GLN A 279 -13.09 19.94 0.97
C GLN A 279 -13.97 20.78 0.04
N GLY A 280 -14.51 20.21 -1.05
CA GLY A 280 -15.29 20.92 -2.05
C GLY A 280 -14.46 21.91 -2.88
N ARG A 281 -13.14 21.70 -3.00
CA ARG A 281 -12.22 22.52 -3.79
C ARG A 281 -11.87 21.81 -5.10
N GLU A 282 -11.60 22.57 -6.13
CA GLU A 282 -11.05 22.02 -7.39
C GLU A 282 -9.59 21.56 -7.23
N GLY A 283 -8.82 22.22 -6.35
CA GLY A 283 -7.43 21.92 -6.04
C GLY A 283 -6.86 22.84 -4.98
N PHE A 284 -5.59 22.63 -4.62
CA PHE A 284 -4.78 23.54 -3.83
C PHE A 284 -3.79 24.28 -4.74
N HIS A 285 -3.43 25.51 -4.37
CA HIS A 285 -2.49 26.34 -5.10
C HIS A 285 -1.16 26.53 -4.39
N SER A 286 -1.06 26.15 -3.09
CA SER A 286 0.16 26.21 -2.30
C SER A 286 0.21 25.13 -1.23
N LEU A 287 1.41 24.78 -0.78
CA LEU A 287 1.62 23.92 0.40
C LEU A 287 1.12 24.58 1.69
N GLY A 288 1.06 25.92 1.73
CA GLY A 288 0.46 26.65 2.82
C GLY A 288 -1.03 26.33 3.00
N GLU A 289 -1.80 26.33 1.91
CA GLU A 289 -3.21 25.95 1.91
C GLU A 289 -3.40 24.47 2.33
N VAL A 290 -2.55 23.57 1.84
CA VAL A 290 -2.56 22.17 2.26
C VAL A 290 -2.31 22.06 3.76
N ALA A 291 -1.29 22.73 4.28
CA ALA A 291 -0.95 22.71 5.71
C ALA A 291 -2.09 23.22 6.58
N GLU A 292 -2.78 24.28 6.16
CA GLU A 292 -3.95 24.83 6.87
C GLU A 292 -5.10 23.83 6.87
N CYS A 293 -5.38 23.21 5.72
CA CYS A 293 -6.39 22.17 5.58
C CYS A 293 -6.09 20.98 6.52
N LEU A 294 -4.85 20.48 6.55
CA LEU A 294 -4.46 19.40 7.43
C LEU A 294 -4.61 19.78 8.92
N ARG A 295 -4.20 20.98 9.32
CA ARG A 295 -4.39 21.45 10.70
C ARG A 295 -5.87 21.53 11.09
N SER A 296 -6.74 21.96 10.18
CA SER A 296 -8.18 22.02 10.43
C SER A 296 -8.80 20.65 10.71
N GLN A 297 -8.29 19.59 10.07
CA GLN A 297 -8.70 18.21 10.34
C GLN A 297 -8.39 17.82 11.80
N PHE A 298 -7.24 18.21 12.33
CA PHE A 298 -6.90 17.98 13.74
C PHE A 298 -7.82 18.76 14.71
N ALA A 299 -8.22 19.97 14.35
CA ALA A 299 -9.09 20.79 15.19
C ALA A 299 -10.53 20.24 15.29
N GLY A 300 -10.93 19.30 14.42
CA GLY A 300 -12.29 18.78 14.38
C GLY A 300 -13.32 19.82 13.90
N VAL A 301 -12.86 20.88 13.25
CA VAL A 301 -13.72 21.88 12.61
C VAL A 301 -14.17 21.30 11.29
N ALA A 302 -15.46 20.97 11.18
CA ALA A 302 -16.05 20.63 9.88
C ALA A 302 -15.77 21.77 8.89
N PRO A 303 -15.42 21.49 7.62
CA PRO A 303 -15.22 22.54 6.65
C PRO A 303 -16.49 23.38 6.54
N GLN A 304 -16.35 24.68 6.75
CA GLN A 304 -17.42 25.60 6.41
C GLN A 304 -17.59 25.53 4.89
N ALA A 305 -18.66 24.87 4.45
CA ALA A 305 -19.10 25.02 3.07
C ALA A 305 -19.22 26.51 2.81
N SER A 306 -18.37 27.05 1.94
CA SER A 306 -18.50 28.44 1.49
C SER A 306 -19.89 28.57 0.89
N ARG A 307 -20.78 29.23 1.61
CA ARG A 307 -22.04 29.72 1.05
C ARG A 307 -21.65 30.80 0.04
N ALA A 308 -21.66 30.45 -1.23
CA ALA A 308 -21.77 31.38 -2.35
C ALA A 308 -23.19 31.30 -2.88
#